data_ac756e28d7da4b14793525c94ee32560
#
_entry.id   ac756e28d7da4b14793525c94ee32560
#
_cell.length_a   1.000
_cell.length_b   1.000
_cell.length_c   1.000
_cell.angle_alpha   90.00
_cell.angle_beta   90.00
_cell.angle_gamma   90.00
#
_symmetry.space_group_name_H-M   'P 1'
#
loop_
_entity.id
_entity.type
_entity.pdbx_description
1 polymer ?
#
loop_
_entity_poly.entity_id
_entity_poly.type
_entity_poly.pdbx_seq_one_letter_code
_entity_poly.pdbx_strand_id
1 'polypeptide(L)'
;MMEKVSNAGNGTYQYIDSEDELTKVFVNEVSKFFSVANDAKVQITFARDKVDSYRLIGYENRVLSSEDFENDDKDAGEIGAGQTVTALYEIIPAEGYGEGSDIAVFDFRYKDKLGEDSIPLSCNVGEAASTSTEFRFAAGVAAYGLTLLDSQYRGDADFAMAYNLAGQSEYDPHGYRAAFCQLVLKASEIK
;
A
#
# COMPACT_ATOMS: atom_id res chain seq x y z
N MET A 1 19.03 7.08 3.22
CA MET A 1 19.51 8.44 3.62
C MET A 1 18.66 9.52 2.99
N MET A 2 18.47 9.56 1.67
CA MET A 2 17.68 10.59 0.97
C MET A 2 16.20 10.59 1.37
N GLU A 3 15.59 9.44 1.53
CA GLU A 3 14.22 9.29 2.02
C GLU A 3 14.01 9.94 3.41
N LYS A 4 14.97 9.77 4.34
CA LYS A 4 14.90 10.42 5.65
C LYS A 4 15.01 11.94 5.58
N VAL A 5 15.78 12.44 4.61
CA VAL A 5 15.93 13.91 4.41
C VAL A 5 14.66 14.48 3.82
N SER A 6 14.04 13.81 2.83
CA SER A 6 12.78 14.27 2.25
C SER A 6 11.64 14.25 3.28
N ASN A 7 11.53 13.19 4.07
CA ASN A 7 10.51 13.10 5.12
C ASN A 7 10.67 14.21 6.17
N ALA A 8 11.91 14.51 6.60
CA ALA A 8 12.15 15.60 7.56
C ALA A 8 11.86 17.01 7.01
N GLY A 9 11.75 17.14 5.69
CA GLY A 9 11.45 18.41 5.01
C GLY A 9 10.06 18.45 4.38
N ASN A 10 9.16 17.52 4.73
CA ASN A 10 7.82 17.36 4.12
C ASN A 10 7.90 17.29 2.59
N GLY A 11 8.94 16.64 2.09
CA GLY A 11 9.22 16.51 0.66
C GLY A 11 9.05 15.09 0.15
N THR A 12 9.05 14.96 -1.16
CA THR A 12 8.94 13.67 -1.84
C THR A 12 10.30 13.23 -2.37
N TYR A 13 10.71 12.00 -2.10
CA TYR A 13 11.89 11.38 -2.69
C TYR A 13 11.50 10.55 -3.90
N GLN A 14 12.20 10.79 -5.02
CA GLN A 14 12.08 9.99 -6.24
C GLN A 14 13.46 9.53 -6.68
N TYR A 15 13.58 8.26 -7.06
CA TYR A 15 14.78 7.71 -7.65
C TYR A 15 14.61 7.64 -9.17
N ILE A 16 15.43 8.39 -9.90
CA ILE A 16 15.35 8.50 -11.36
C ILE A 16 16.66 8.02 -11.94
N ASP A 17 16.65 6.89 -12.61
CA ASP A 17 17.82 6.25 -13.24
C ASP A 17 17.70 6.10 -14.77
N SER A 18 16.56 6.48 -15.33
CA SER A 18 16.28 6.35 -16.76
C SER A 18 15.41 7.50 -17.29
N GLU A 19 15.39 7.69 -18.61
CA GLU A 19 14.49 8.65 -19.27
C GLU A 19 13.01 8.25 -19.10
N ASP A 20 12.72 6.96 -19.06
CA ASP A 20 11.36 6.45 -18.84
C ASP A 20 10.87 6.81 -17.43
N GLU A 21 11.71 6.64 -16.40
CA GLU A 21 11.36 7.04 -15.04
C GLU A 21 11.22 8.56 -14.89
N LEU A 22 12.09 9.34 -15.58
CA LEU A 22 11.96 10.79 -15.61
C LEU A 22 10.64 11.22 -16.25
N THR A 23 10.23 10.60 -17.35
CA THR A 23 8.96 10.86 -18.02
C THR A 23 7.79 10.47 -17.13
N LYS A 24 7.85 9.33 -16.46
CA LYS A 24 6.84 8.89 -15.49
C LYS A 24 6.66 9.93 -14.39
N VAL A 25 7.74 10.33 -13.73
CA VAL A 25 7.68 11.23 -12.57
C VAL A 25 7.22 12.64 -12.95
N PHE A 26 7.82 13.24 -14.01
CA PHE A 26 7.60 14.65 -14.33
C PHE A 26 6.54 14.92 -15.39
N VAL A 27 6.05 13.90 -16.08
CA VAL A 27 4.99 14.05 -17.07
C VAL A 27 3.73 13.32 -16.64
N ASN A 28 3.82 12.02 -16.37
CA ASN A 28 2.64 11.20 -16.09
C ASN A 28 2.12 11.39 -14.66
N GLU A 29 3.00 11.64 -13.69
CA GLU A 29 2.69 11.68 -12.26
C GLU A 29 2.97 13.04 -11.61
N VAL A 30 3.20 14.09 -12.40
CA VAL A 30 3.53 15.43 -11.88
C VAL A 30 2.51 15.97 -10.88
N SER A 31 1.25 15.58 -11.00
CA SER A 31 0.18 15.98 -10.07
C SER A 31 0.43 15.51 -8.63
N LYS A 32 1.19 14.44 -8.43
CA LYS A 32 1.54 13.91 -7.10
C LYS A 32 2.41 14.87 -6.27
N PHE A 33 3.06 15.85 -6.89
CA PHE A 33 3.81 16.89 -6.17
C PHE A 33 2.91 17.98 -5.56
N PHE A 34 1.63 17.99 -5.88
CA PHE A 34 0.65 18.90 -5.29
C PHE A 34 -0.10 18.16 -4.17
N SER A 35 0.30 18.40 -2.92
CA SER A 35 -0.37 17.78 -1.78
C SER A 35 -1.83 18.19 -1.70
N VAL A 36 -2.71 17.21 -1.51
CA VAL A 36 -4.17 17.38 -1.29
C VAL A 36 -4.58 16.91 0.09
N ALA A 37 -3.72 16.18 0.79
CA ALA A 37 -3.90 15.81 2.18
C ALA A 37 -2.52 15.76 2.85
N ASN A 38 -2.39 16.47 3.96
CA ASN A 38 -1.17 16.56 4.75
C ASN A 38 -1.34 15.78 6.05
N ASP A 39 -0.25 15.30 6.65
CA ASP A 39 -0.27 14.50 7.88
C ASP A 39 -1.30 13.36 7.82
N ALA A 40 -1.36 12.67 6.66
CA ALA A 40 -2.30 11.60 6.41
C ALA A 40 -1.96 10.35 7.22
N LYS A 41 -2.91 9.90 8.05
CA LYS A 41 -2.79 8.75 8.94
C LYS A 41 -3.92 7.77 8.70
N VAL A 42 -3.58 6.49 8.73
CA VAL A 42 -4.54 5.39 8.55
C VAL A 42 -4.48 4.47 9.75
N GLN A 43 -5.64 4.07 10.25
CA GLN A 43 -5.78 3.01 11.24
C GLN A 43 -6.82 2.01 10.76
N ILE A 44 -6.52 0.72 10.92
CA ILE A 44 -7.46 -0.37 10.69
C ILE A 44 -7.73 -1.06 12.04
N THR A 45 -9.01 -1.12 12.42
CA THR A 45 -9.44 -1.83 13.63
C THR A 45 -10.24 -3.06 13.21
N PHE A 46 -9.65 -4.23 13.35
CA PHE A 46 -10.32 -5.50 13.03
C PHE A 46 -11.32 -5.91 14.11
N ALA A 47 -12.46 -6.43 13.67
CA ALA A 47 -13.47 -7.00 14.56
C ALA A 47 -12.96 -8.32 15.15
N ARG A 48 -12.79 -8.39 16.47
CA ARG A 48 -12.18 -9.54 17.17
C ARG A 48 -13.02 -10.83 17.08
N ASP A 49 -14.32 -10.70 16.86
CA ASP A 49 -15.24 -11.82 16.65
C ASP A 49 -15.22 -12.35 15.20
N LYS A 50 -14.50 -11.66 14.30
CA LYS A 50 -14.39 -12.01 12.89
C LYS A 50 -12.96 -12.33 12.46
N VAL A 51 -11.98 -11.70 13.07
CA VAL A 51 -10.56 -11.85 12.75
C VAL A 51 -9.80 -12.28 13.99
N ASP A 52 -9.27 -13.50 13.96
CA ASP A 52 -8.46 -14.06 15.03
C ASP A 52 -7.10 -13.36 15.10
N SER A 53 -6.44 -13.23 13.96
CA SER A 53 -5.15 -12.58 13.87
C SER A 53 -4.95 -11.93 12.50
N TYR A 54 -4.06 -10.95 12.45
CA TYR A 54 -3.74 -10.23 11.22
C TYR A 54 -2.29 -9.77 11.18
N ARG A 55 -1.81 -9.50 9.99
CA ARG A 55 -0.47 -8.99 9.74
C ARG A 55 -0.48 -7.99 8.58
N LEU A 56 0.12 -6.82 8.78
CA LEU A 56 0.41 -5.88 7.70
C LEU A 56 1.58 -6.42 6.87
N ILE A 57 1.44 -6.41 5.54
CA ILE A 57 2.48 -6.84 4.60
C ILE A 57 3.29 -5.61 4.18
N GLY A 58 4.57 -5.58 4.55
CA GLY A 58 5.43 -4.42 4.34
C GLY A 58 5.15 -3.27 5.32
N TYR A 59 5.62 -2.08 4.97
CA TYR A 59 5.43 -0.85 5.77
C TYR A 59 6.07 -0.87 7.18
N GLU A 60 7.03 -1.72 7.45
CA GLU A 60 7.64 -1.89 8.77
C GLU A 60 8.22 -0.56 9.32
N ASN A 61 8.64 0.33 8.43
CA ASN A 61 9.22 1.65 8.78
C ASN A 61 8.19 2.78 8.89
N ARG A 62 6.88 2.48 8.70
CA ARG A 62 5.80 3.49 8.64
C ARG A 62 4.63 3.17 9.56
N VAL A 63 4.83 2.24 10.49
CA VAL A 63 3.82 1.90 11.49
C VAL A 63 3.80 2.97 12.58
N LEU A 64 2.62 3.51 12.85
CA LEU A 64 2.35 4.43 13.94
C LEU A 64 1.78 3.67 15.15
N SER A 65 2.03 4.17 16.35
CA SER A 65 1.28 3.72 17.53
C SER A 65 -0.17 4.22 17.47
N SER A 66 -1.07 3.56 18.18
CA SER A 66 -2.47 4.03 18.26
C SER A 66 -2.57 5.43 18.88
N GLU A 67 -1.68 5.79 19.81
CA GLU A 67 -1.60 7.11 20.42
C GLU A 67 -1.16 8.18 19.39
N ASP A 68 -0.21 7.84 18.50
CA ASP A 68 0.26 8.73 17.45
C ASP A 68 -0.79 8.96 16.36
N PHE A 69 -1.74 8.04 16.18
CA PHE A 69 -2.84 8.21 15.22
C PHE A 69 -3.75 9.38 15.59
N GLU A 70 -4.05 9.56 16.88
CA GLU A 70 -4.90 10.65 17.38
C GLU A 70 -4.14 11.95 17.62
N ASN A 71 -2.81 11.91 17.66
CA ASN A 71 -1.98 13.04 17.96
C ASN A 71 -1.75 13.94 16.73
N ASP A 72 -2.35 15.13 16.71
CA ASP A 72 -2.23 16.10 15.62
C ASP A 72 -0.84 16.76 15.50
N ASP A 73 -0.02 16.69 16.54
CA ASP A 73 1.37 17.16 16.50
C ASP A 73 2.33 16.14 15.87
N LYS A 74 1.83 14.91 15.62
CA LYS A 74 2.63 13.86 15.02
C LYS A 74 2.66 14.00 13.50
N ASP A 75 3.85 14.26 12.99
CA ASP A 75 4.15 14.29 11.56
C ASP A 75 3.83 12.94 10.88
N ALA A 76 3.22 12.99 9.70
CA ALA A 76 2.83 11.84 8.92
C ALA A 76 3.04 12.12 7.41
N GLY A 77 2.54 11.23 6.54
CA GLY A 77 2.78 11.37 5.10
C GLY A 77 1.85 12.35 4.41
N GLU A 78 2.33 12.94 3.31
CA GLU A 78 1.52 13.74 2.38
C GLU A 78 0.95 12.85 1.28
N ILE A 79 -0.27 13.16 0.86
CA ILE A 79 -0.91 12.54 -0.31
C ILE A 79 -1.04 13.58 -1.41
N GLY A 80 -0.39 13.31 -2.54
CA GLY A 80 -0.46 14.16 -3.72
C GLY A 80 -1.71 13.91 -4.56
N ALA A 81 -2.08 14.88 -5.38
CA ALA A 81 -3.25 14.78 -6.27
C ALA A 81 -3.13 13.57 -7.23
N GLY A 82 -4.13 12.69 -7.21
CA GLY A 82 -4.16 11.47 -7.99
C GLY A 82 -3.29 10.33 -7.46
N GLN A 83 -2.63 10.51 -6.31
CA GLN A 83 -1.87 9.46 -5.67
C GLN A 83 -2.80 8.42 -5.02
N THR A 84 -2.43 7.15 -5.13
CA THR A 84 -3.06 6.03 -4.41
C THR A 84 -2.02 5.36 -3.53
N VAL A 85 -2.45 4.93 -2.34
CA VAL A 85 -1.61 4.18 -1.40
C VAL A 85 -2.32 2.86 -1.11
N THR A 86 -1.61 1.74 -1.24
CA THR A 86 -2.16 0.41 -0.99
C THR A 86 -1.48 -0.22 0.21
N ALA A 87 -2.25 -0.59 1.21
CA ALA A 87 -1.80 -1.42 2.33
C ALA A 87 -2.51 -2.78 2.25
N LEU A 88 -1.74 -3.85 2.33
CA LEU A 88 -2.24 -5.21 2.30
C LEU A 88 -2.10 -5.85 3.67
N TYR A 89 -3.19 -6.47 4.13
CA TYR A 89 -3.22 -7.25 5.35
C TYR A 89 -3.51 -8.71 5.02
N GLU A 90 -2.75 -9.60 5.61
CA GLU A 90 -3.08 -11.00 5.73
C GLU A 90 -3.89 -11.18 7.00
N ILE A 91 -5.03 -11.85 6.92
CA ILE A 91 -5.91 -12.09 8.06
C ILE A 91 -6.15 -13.60 8.22
N ILE A 92 -6.29 -14.03 9.46
CA ILE A 92 -6.81 -15.35 9.81
C ILE A 92 -8.21 -15.14 10.36
N PRO A 93 -9.26 -15.64 9.67
CA PRO A 93 -10.63 -15.52 10.15
C PRO A 93 -10.83 -16.22 11.50
N ALA A 94 -11.67 -15.65 12.36
CA ALA A 94 -12.07 -16.30 13.61
C ALA A 94 -12.96 -17.53 13.35
N GLU A 95 -13.00 -18.45 14.30
CA GLU A 95 -13.88 -19.61 14.25
C GLU A 95 -15.34 -19.15 14.19
N GLY A 96 -16.07 -19.64 13.17
CA GLY A 96 -17.47 -19.24 12.95
C GLY A 96 -17.65 -17.92 12.21
N TYR A 97 -16.58 -17.39 11.57
CA TYR A 97 -16.71 -16.28 10.63
C TYR A 97 -17.76 -16.59 9.57
N GLY A 98 -18.74 -15.71 9.42
CA GLY A 98 -19.79 -15.82 8.41
C GLY A 98 -19.61 -14.79 7.31
N GLU A 99 -19.87 -15.17 6.06
CA GLU A 99 -19.79 -14.28 4.89
C GLU A 99 -20.69 -13.05 5.04
N GLY A 100 -20.29 -11.93 4.45
CA GLY A 100 -21.11 -10.73 4.27
C GLY A 100 -21.19 -9.78 5.45
N SER A 101 -20.30 -9.91 6.44
CA SER A 101 -20.22 -8.99 7.58
C SER A 101 -19.01 -8.05 7.47
N ASP A 102 -19.12 -6.89 8.12
CA ASP A 102 -17.98 -5.99 8.28
C ASP A 102 -16.91 -6.67 9.14
N ILE A 103 -15.67 -6.68 8.65
CA ILE A 103 -14.52 -7.31 9.28
C ILE A 103 -13.61 -6.32 9.99
N ALA A 104 -13.71 -5.05 9.62
CA ALA A 104 -12.88 -4.00 10.20
C ALA A 104 -13.53 -2.62 10.05
N VAL A 105 -12.99 -1.67 10.78
CA VAL A 105 -13.22 -0.24 10.58
C VAL A 105 -11.93 0.35 10.03
N PHE A 106 -12.06 1.14 8.97
CA PHE A 106 -11.00 1.95 8.39
C PHE A 106 -11.17 3.38 8.88
N ASP A 107 -10.20 3.88 9.61
CA ASP A 107 -10.13 5.26 10.07
C ASP A 107 -9.00 5.98 9.35
N PHE A 108 -9.31 7.18 8.86
CA PHE A 108 -8.38 8.05 8.15
C PHE A 108 -8.43 9.45 8.74
N ARG A 109 -7.27 10.04 8.97
CA ARG A 109 -7.14 11.42 9.42
C ARG A 109 -6.16 12.15 8.51
N TYR A 110 -6.48 13.38 8.16
CA TYR A 110 -5.62 14.22 7.35
C TYR A 110 -5.87 15.70 7.66
N LYS A 111 -4.96 16.57 7.24
CA LYS A 111 -5.11 18.01 7.30
C LYS A 111 -5.21 18.58 5.90
N ASP A 112 -6.12 19.54 5.69
CA ASP A 112 -6.17 20.30 4.44
C ASP A 112 -4.92 21.16 4.29
N LYS A 113 -4.46 21.78 5.39
CA LYS A 113 -3.23 22.55 5.45
C LYS A 113 -2.43 22.19 6.71
N LEU A 114 -1.11 22.28 6.59
CA LEU A 114 -0.23 22.10 7.74
C LEU A 114 -0.56 23.14 8.83
N GLY A 115 -0.62 22.68 10.08
CA GLY A 115 -0.94 23.51 11.24
C GLY A 115 -2.43 23.67 11.55
N GLU A 116 -3.33 23.10 10.75
CA GLU A 116 -4.75 22.99 11.05
C GLU A 116 -5.04 21.68 11.82
N ASP A 117 -6.22 21.60 12.43
CA ASP A 117 -6.71 20.37 13.06
C ASP A 117 -7.00 19.31 12.00
N SER A 118 -6.79 18.05 12.34
CA SER A 118 -7.06 16.94 11.42
C SER A 118 -8.55 16.68 11.23
N ILE A 119 -8.91 16.31 10.00
CA ILE A 119 -10.26 15.93 9.58
C ILE A 119 -10.36 14.40 9.65
N PRO A 120 -11.24 13.84 10.49
CA PRO A 120 -11.43 12.40 10.56
C PRO A 120 -12.43 11.92 9.51
N LEU A 121 -12.13 10.77 8.89
CA LEU A 121 -13.06 10.01 8.07
C LEU A 121 -13.04 8.56 8.55
N SER A 122 -14.20 7.90 8.53
CA SER A 122 -14.32 6.51 8.95
C SER A 122 -15.29 5.76 8.05
N CYS A 123 -14.99 4.50 7.76
CA CYS A 123 -15.90 3.60 7.07
C CYS A 123 -15.71 2.15 7.51
N ASN A 124 -16.76 1.37 7.38
CA ASN A 124 -16.70 -0.07 7.60
C ASN A 124 -16.06 -0.76 6.39
N VAL A 125 -15.27 -1.78 6.67
CA VAL A 125 -14.65 -2.67 5.68
C VAL A 125 -15.33 -4.02 5.75
N GLY A 126 -16.06 -4.36 4.70
CA GLY A 126 -16.73 -5.65 4.55
C GLY A 126 -16.06 -6.52 3.48
N GLU A 127 -16.62 -7.70 3.31
CA GLU A 127 -16.19 -8.63 2.27
C GLU A 127 -16.59 -8.13 0.88
N ALA A 128 -15.66 -8.14 -0.05
CA ALA A 128 -15.96 -7.82 -1.43
C ALA A 128 -16.60 -9.01 -2.15
N ALA A 129 -17.60 -8.75 -2.97
CA ALA A 129 -18.30 -9.77 -3.75
C ALA A 129 -17.39 -10.49 -4.76
N SER A 130 -16.29 -9.87 -5.16
CA SER A 130 -15.31 -10.46 -6.07
C SER A 130 -13.94 -9.80 -5.92
N THR A 131 -12.90 -10.53 -6.29
CA THR A 131 -11.53 -10.04 -6.29
C THR A 131 -11.26 -9.23 -7.56
N SER A 132 -10.88 -7.96 -7.42
CA SER A 132 -10.52 -7.11 -8.57
C SER A 132 -9.16 -7.48 -9.18
N THR A 133 -8.95 -7.08 -10.43
CA THR A 133 -7.64 -7.27 -11.11
C THR A 133 -6.55 -6.40 -10.47
N GLU A 134 -6.90 -5.22 -9.96
CA GLU A 134 -6.01 -4.33 -9.23
C GLU A 134 -5.53 -4.96 -7.92
N PHE A 135 -6.45 -5.58 -7.17
CA PHE A 135 -6.08 -6.32 -5.97
C PHE A 135 -5.16 -7.50 -6.29
N ARG A 136 -5.45 -8.26 -7.36
CA ARG A 136 -4.58 -9.37 -7.79
C ARG A 136 -3.18 -8.89 -8.16
N PHE A 137 -3.09 -7.76 -8.87
CA PHE A 137 -1.80 -7.15 -9.19
C PHE A 137 -1.05 -6.75 -7.91
N ALA A 138 -1.69 -6.07 -6.97
CA ALA A 138 -1.08 -5.68 -5.69
C ALA A 138 -0.62 -6.90 -4.88
N ALA A 139 -1.43 -7.97 -4.84
CA ALA A 139 -1.06 -9.24 -4.21
C ALA A 139 0.13 -9.91 -4.90
N GLY A 140 0.21 -9.84 -6.24
CA GLY A 140 1.37 -10.30 -7.00
C GLY A 140 2.65 -9.54 -6.65
N VAL A 141 2.57 -8.22 -6.49
CA VAL A 141 3.70 -7.39 -6.04
C VAL A 141 4.13 -7.78 -4.63
N ALA A 142 3.17 -8.01 -3.72
CA ALA A 142 3.47 -8.46 -2.36
C ALA A 142 4.14 -9.85 -2.34
N ALA A 143 3.62 -10.81 -3.11
CA ALA A 143 4.20 -12.15 -3.24
C ALA A 143 5.63 -12.10 -3.77
N TYR A 144 5.90 -11.25 -4.77
CA TYR A 144 7.23 -11.01 -5.29
C TYR A 144 8.18 -10.47 -4.22
N GLY A 145 7.75 -9.44 -3.46
CA GLY A 145 8.56 -8.85 -2.39
C GLY A 145 8.87 -9.85 -1.28
N LEU A 146 7.88 -10.60 -0.80
CA LEU A 146 8.05 -11.64 0.21
C LEU A 146 9.02 -12.76 -0.26
N THR A 147 8.95 -13.12 -1.54
CA THR A 147 9.84 -14.13 -2.14
C THR A 147 11.28 -13.61 -2.26
N LEU A 148 11.47 -12.35 -2.68
CA LEU A 148 12.81 -11.73 -2.77
C LEU A 148 13.49 -11.62 -1.42
N LEU A 149 12.75 -11.20 -0.40
CA LEU A 149 13.23 -11.05 0.97
C LEU A 149 13.45 -12.40 1.69
N ASP A 150 13.04 -13.52 1.08
CA ASP A 150 12.99 -14.83 1.74
C ASP A 150 12.28 -14.74 3.09
N SER A 151 11.16 -14.02 3.12
CA SER A 151 10.41 -13.74 4.33
C SER A 151 9.93 -15.03 5.00
N GLN A 152 10.08 -15.12 6.32
CA GLN A 152 9.51 -16.22 7.11
C GLN A 152 7.98 -16.34 6.98
N TYR A 153 7.33 -15.26 6.52
CA TYR A 153 5.89 -15.16 6.35
C TYR A 153 5.44 -15.31 4.89
N ARG A 154 6.33 -15.70 3.98
CA ARG A 154 5.98 -15.84 2.56
C ARG A 154 4.96 -16.95 2.29
N GLY A 155 4.87 -17.96 3.19
CA GLY A 155 4.04 -19.13 2.96
C GLY A 155 4.42 -19.82 1.65
N ASP A 156 3.44 -20.07 0.81
CA ASP A 156 3.59 -20.68 -0.52
C ASP A 156 3.91 -19.66 -1.63
N ALA A 157 4.15 -18.37 -1.27
CA ALA A 157 4.46 -17.35 -2.26
C ALA A 157 5.80 -17.65 -2.96
N ASP A 158 5.76 -17.63 -4.28
CA ASP A 158 6.90 -17.82 -5.17
C ASP A 158 6.79 -16.87 -6.38
N PHE A 159 7.81 -16.89 -7.25
CA PHE A 159 7.80 -16.07 -8.46
C PHE A 159 6.71 -16.45 -9.45
N ALA A 160 6.33 -17.74 -9.52
CA ALA A 160 5.26 -18.20 -10.39
C ALA A 160 3.90 -17.65 -9.92
N MET A 161 3.62 -17.68 -8.62
CA MET A 161 2.42 -17.06 -8.04
C MET A 161 2.41 -15.56 -8.30
N ALA A 162 3.52 -14.86 -8.05
CA ALA A 162 3.64 -13.42 -8.29
C ALA A 162 3.33 -13.07 -9.75
N TYR A 163 3.91 -13.78 -10.70
CA TYR A 163 3.67 -13.61 -12.12
C TYR A 163 2.20 -13.86 -12.51
N ASN A 164 1.62 -14.97 -12.04
CA ASN A 164 0.25 -15.34 -12.36
C ASN A 164 -0.78 -14.34 -11.81
N LEU A 165 -0.56 -13.81 -10.62
CA LEU A 165 -1.43 -12.80 -10.04
C LEU A 165 -1.31 -11.45 -10.78
N ALA A 166 -0.09 -11.02 -11.07
CA ALA A 166 0.15 -9.73 -11.71
C ALA A 166 -0.24 -9.71 -13.20
N GLY A 167 -0.09 -10.82 -13.90
CA GLY A 167 -0.34 -10.96 -15.34
C GLY A 167 -1.82 -10.91 -15.75
N GLN A 168 -2.76 -10.90 -14.79
CA GLN A 168 -4.20 -10.86 -15.06
C GLN A 168 -4.75 -9.44 -15.32
N SER A 169 -3.92 -8.40 -15.19
CA SER A 169 -4.38 -7.03 -15.40
C SER A 169 -4.37 -6.66 -16.87
N GLU A 170 -5.54 -6.30 -17.43
CA GLU A 170 -5.69 -5.87 -18.81
C GLU A 170 -5.41 -4.37 -19.01
N TYR A 171 -5.58 -3.55 -17.96
CA TYR A 171 -5.37 -2.11 -18.04
C TYR A 171 -3.95 -1.72 -17.65
N ASP A 172 -3.12 -1.42 -18.64
CA ASP A 172 -1.72 -1.02 -18.47
C ASP A 172 -1.31 0.05 -19.52
N PRO A 173 -1.85 1.27 -19.42
CA PRO A 173 -1.66 2.31 -20.43
C PRO A 173 -0.21 2.76 -20.61
N HIS A 174 0.64 2.51 -19.63
CA HIS A 174 2.06 2.89 -19.65
C HIS A 174 3.02 1.71 -19.67
N GLY A 175 2.52 0.48 -19.69
CA GLY A 175 3.35 -0.74 -19.73
C GLY A 175 4.05 -1.08 -18.40
N TYR A 176 3.74 -0.40 -17.28
CA TYR A 176 4.40 -0.63 -16.00
C TYR A 176 4.13 -2.01 -15.42
N ARG A 177 2.91 -2.52 -15.60
CA ARG A 177 2.54 -3.86 -15.12
C ARG A 177 3.20 -4.96 -15.93
N ALA A 178 3.27 -4.76 -17.25
CA ALA A 178 4.01 -5.66 -18.13
C ALA A 178 5.51 -5.67 -17.80
N ALA A 179 6.11 -4.50 -17.54
CA ALA A 179 7.50 -4.39 -17.11
C ALA A 179 7.74 -5.10 -15.76
N PHE A 180 6.81 -5.00 -14.82
CA PHE A 180 6.86 -5.74 -13.55
C PHE A 180 6.85 -7.25 -13.79
N CYS A 181 5.97 -7.77 -14.65
CA CYS A 181 5.94 -9.20 -15.00
C CYS A 181 7.28 -9.68 -15.59
N GLN A 182 7.92 -8.87 -16.45
CA GLN A 182 9.25 -9.18 -16.97
C GLN A 182 10.32 -9.17 -15.86
N LEU A 183 10.22 -8.26 -14.90
CA LEU A 183 11.10 -8.23 -13.72
C LEU A 183 10.98 -9.51 -12.89
N VAL A 184 9.74 -9.98 -12.65
CA VAL A 184 9.48 -11.24 -11.93
C VAL A 184 10.13 -12.43 -12.63
N LEU A 185 9.99 -12.53 -13.97
CA LEU A 185 10.62 -13.60 -14.75
C LEU A 185 12.14 -13.56 -14.63
N LYS A 186 12.75 -12.39 -14.79
CA LYS A 186 14.22 -12.26 -14.63
C LYS A 186 14.69 -12.65 -13.23
N ALA A 187 13.94 -12.27 -12.19
CA ALA A 187 14.30 -12.64 -10.83
C ALA A 187 14.22 -14.16 -10.60
N SER A 188 13.25 -14.84 -11.21
CA SER A 188 13.12 -16.29 -11.11
C SER A 188 14.25 -17.09 -11.79
N GLU A 189 14.97 -16.47 -12.73
CA GLU A 189 16.14 -17.09 -13.39
C GLU A 189 17.42 -16.94 -12.56
N ILE A 190 17.48 -15.97 -11.65
CA ILE A 190 18.68 -15.62 -10.89
C ILE A 190 18.69 -16.30 -9.51
N LYS A 191 17.52 -16.48 -8.91
CA LYS A 191 17.35 -17.00 -7.56
C LYS A 191 16.83 -18.43 -7.54
#